data_1a36b362bc0a3d7f413fb983b9626a0d
#
_entry.id   1a36b362bc0a3d7f413fb983b9626a0d
#
_cell.length_a   1.000
_cell.length_b   1.000
_cell.length_c   1.000
_cell.angle_alpha   90.00
_cell.angle_beta   90.00
_cell.angle_gamma   90.00
#
_symmetry.space_group_name_H-M   'P 1'
#
loop_
_entity.id
_entity.type
_entity.pdbx_description
1 polymer ?
#
loop_
_entity_poly.entity_id
_entity_poly.type
_entity_poly.pdbx_seq_one_letter_code
_entity_poly.pdbx_strand_id
1 'polypeptide(L)'
;GSSNTQSSTAAQTEAGTETAGTEAAGETTAASGDLTPIKVAASATPHAEILEQAKPLLAEQGYDLQVTVFNDYVQPNEVVESGDFDANYFQHIPYLESFNEEKGTHLVNAGGIHYEPFGIYPGTKSSLDDLAEGDTIAVPNDTTNEARALLLLQDNGIITLKDGAGLEATVNDIAENPKNIKIQELEAAQVARVTGEVAYVVLNGNYALEAGYSVGKDALAYEKSDSEAAKTYVNVIAVKEGNENNPAIKALVDTLKSD
;
A
#
# COMPACT_ATOMS: atom_id res chain seq x y z
N GLY A 1 -11.93 16.22 4.01
CA GLY A 1 -11.32 16.21 4.43
C GLY A 1 -10.31 16.99 4.42
N SER A 2 -10.36 17.42 4.38
CA SER A 2 -9.59 17.97 4.34
C SER A 2 -8.62 17.94 5.06
N SER A 3 -8.68 17.89 5.33
CA SER A 3 -7.89 17.85 5.86
C SER A 3 -6.86 17.43 5.86
N ASN A 4 -6.92 17.18 5.53
CA ASN A 4 -6.09 16.59 5.56
C ASN A 4 -5.03 16.95 5.24
N THR A 5 -5.13 17.46 5.03
CA THR A 5 -4.22 17.67 4.72
C THR A 5 -3.27 17.83 5.40
N GLN A 6 -3.33 17.79 5.85
CA GLN A 6 -2.45 17.72 6.34
C GLN A 6 -1.62 17.13 6.66
N SER A 7 -1.86 16.86 6.48
CA SER A 7 -1.21 16.08 6.68
C SER A 7 -0.10 16.07 6.17
N SER A 8 -0.14 16.37 5.63
CA SER A 8 0.73 16.11 5.01
C SER A 8 1.81 16.48 5.38
N THR A 9 1.67 16.91 5.47
CA THR A 9 2.61 17.13 5.66
C THR A 9 3.33 16.69 6.39
N ALA A 10 2.96 16.48 6.77
CA ALA A 10 3.61 16.09 7.51
C ALA A 10 4.56 15.53 7.25
N ALA A 11 4.22 15.33 6.86
CA ALA A 11 5.01 14.56 6.52
C ALA A 11 6.21 15.08 6.20
N GLN A 12 6.17 15.82 6.00
CA GLN A 12 7.18 16.08 5.60
C GLN A 12 8.17 16.20 6.34
N THR A 13 8.01 16.26 6.86
CA THR A 13 8.94 16.27 7.37
C THR A 13 9.64 15.54 7.97
N GLU A 14 9.35 15.08 8.08
CA GLU A 14 10.05 14.29 8.61
C GLU A 14 10.91 13.85 8.15
N ALA A 15 10.63 14.19 7.88
CA ALA A 15 11.34 13.64 7.37
C ALA A 15 12.34 13.90 7.03
N GLY A 16 11.95 14.28 7.08
CA GLY A 16 12.69 14.10 6.66
C GLY A 16 13.67 14.17 6.79
N THR A 17 13.43 14.17 7.20
CA THR A 17 14.26 13.92 7.37
C THR A 17 15.19 13.60 7.45
N GLU A 18 14.83 13.37 7.48
CA GLU A 18 15.55 12.83 7.58
C GLU A 18 16.49 12.86 7.24
N THR A 19 16.00 13.18 7.27
CA THR A 19 16.92 13.00 6.91
C THR A 19 17.89 13.07 7.00
N ALA A 20 17.50 13.00 7.04
CA ALA A 20 18.36 12.69 7.00
C ALA A 20 19.28 12.63 7.05
N GLY A 21 19.04 12.56 7.12
CA GLY A 21 19.78 12.08 7.03
C GLY A 21 20.67 12.27 6.91
N THR A 22 20.35 12.28 6.97
CA THR A 22 21.22 12.14 6.81
C THR A 22 22.25 12.33 6.84
N GLU A 23 22.10 12.29 6.96
CA GLU A 23 22.97 12.17 7.07
C GLU A 23 23.92 11.67 6.94
N ALA A 24 23.88 11.37 7.02
CA ALA A 24 24.70 10.76 7.01
C ALA A 24 25.50 10.53 6.38
N ALA A 25 25.06 10.33 6.12
CA ALA A 25 25.75 9.88 5.48
C ALA A 25 26.58 10.42 4.90
N GLY A 26 26.55 10.86 4.97
CA GLY A 26 27.15 11.02 4.45
C GLY A 26 28.16 11.24 4.30
N GLU A 27 28.00 11.09 4.66
CA GLU A 27 28.95 11.05 4.67
C GLU A 27 29.81 10.67 4.10
N THR A 28 29.82 10.26 4.06
CA THR A 28 30.54 9.72 3.47
C THR A 28 30.79 9.97 2.34
N THR A 29 30.27 10.06 2.09
CA THR A 29 30.38 10.18 1.07
C THR A 29 30.72 11.03 0.42
N ALA A 30 30.68 11.34 0.94
CA ALA A 30 30.99 12.35 0.41
C ALA A 30 31.79 12.28 -0.61
N ALA A 31 32.52 11.63 -0.39
CA ALA A 31 33.37 11.52 -1.35
C ALA A 31 32.73 11.54 -2.58
N SER A 32 31.69 11.03 -2.54
CA SER A 32 31.19 11.00 -3.77
C SER A 32 30.15 11.95 -3.83
N GLY A 33 30.39 13.13 -3.60
CA GLY A 33 29.45 14.14 -3.83
C GLY A 33 28.79 14.07 -5.17
N ASP A 34 29.17 13.08 -5.97
CA ASP A 34 28.62 12.94 -7.31
C ASP A 34 27.42 12.00 -7.37
N LEU A 35 26.90 11.56 -6.26
CA LEU A 35 25.73 10.67 -6.29
C LEU A 35 24.52 11.38 -6.89
N THR A 36 23.82 10.64 -7.76
CA THR A 36 22.59 11.15 -8.37
C THR A 36 21.42 10.82 -7.45
N PRO A 37 20.62 11.80 -7.06
CA PRO A 37 19.51 11.53 -6.15
C PRO A 37 18.39 10.75 -6.83
N ILE A 38 17.77 9.86 -6.06
CA ILE A 38 16.52 9.21 -6.45
C ILE A 38 15.55 9.46 -5.29
N LYS A 39 14.51 10.25 -5.54
CA LYS A 39 13.54 10.58 -4.49
C LYS A 39 12.34 9.67 -4.61
N VAL A 40 12.08 8.91 -3.57
CA VAL A 40 11.01 7.90 -3.56
C VAL A 40 10.04 8.17 -2.43
N ALA A 41 8.75 8.21 -2.77
CA ALA A 41 7.67 8.30 -1.80
C ALA A 41 7.21 6.90 -1.47
N ALA A 42 7.05 6.57 -0.19
CA ALA A 42 6.78 5.20 0.23
C ALA A 42 5.91 5.15 1.48
N SER A 43 5.26 4.00 1.67
CA SER A 43 4.62 3.71 2.96
C SER A 43 5.70 3.33 3.97
N ALA A 44 5.38 3.45 5.27
CA ALA A 44 6.38 3.28 6.31
C ALA A 44 6.93 1.85 6.36
N THR A 45 6.06 0.86 6.33
CA THR A 45 6.48 -0.53 6.45
C THR A 45 5.57 -1.40 5.59
N PRO A 46 6.09 -2.36 4.86
CA PRO A 46 7.50 -2.72 4.75
C PRO A 46 8.27 -1.86 3.74
N HIS A 47 7.59 -0.98 3.00
CA HIS A 47 8.15 -0.31 1.83
C HIS A 47 9.38 0.54 2.15
N ALA A 48 9.24 1.49 3.08
CA ALA A 48 10.38 2.34 3.41
C ALA A 48 11.51 1.54 4.02
N GLU A 49 11.17 0.50 4.81
CA GLU A 49 12.20 -0.35 5.42
C GLU A 49 13.01 -1.10 4.37
N ILE A 50 12.34 -1.61 3.35
CA ILE A 50 13.02 -2.28 2.25
C ILE A 50 13.92 -1.30 1.52
N LEU A 51 13.42 -0.08 1.27
CA LEU A 51 14.20 0.96 0.60
C LEU A 51 15.44 1.35 1.40
N GLU A 52 15.32 1.41 2.74
CA GLU A 52 16.47 1.74 3.57
C GLU A 52 17.60 0.74 3.41
N GLN A 53 17.26 -0.54 3.25
CA GLN A 53 18.28 -1.55 3.03
C GLN A 53 18.91 -1.43 1.64
N ALA A 54 18.20 -0.84 0.69
CA ALA A 54 18.74 -0.65 -0.66
C ALA A 54 19.69 0.53 -0.75
N LYS A 55 19.63 1.45 0.20
CA LYS A 55 20.45 2.68 0.12
C LYS A 55 21.93 2.42 -0.10
N PRO A 56 22.59 1.57 0.75
CA PRO A 56 24.01 1.37 0.53
C PRO A 56 24.33 0.68 -0.79
N LEU A 57 23.44 -0.21 -1.25
CA LEU A 57 23.67 -0.89 -2.53
C LEU A 57 23.56 0.09 -3.69
N LEU A 58 22.64 1.04 -3.61
CA LEU A 58 22.49 2.05 -4.65
C LEU A 58 23.62 3.09 -4.60
N ALA A 59 24.12 3.39 -3.39
CA ALA A 59 25.26 4.30 -3.27
C ALA A 59 26.47 3.75 -4.01
N GLU A 60 26.67 2.43 -3.96
CA GLU A 60 27.77 1.79 -4.68
C GLU A 60 27.61 1.93 -6.19
N GLN A 61 26.40 2.16 -6.67
CA GLN A 61 26.10 2.31 -8.08
C GLN A 61 26.04 3.78 -8.51
N GLY A 62 26.30 4.69 -7.57
CA GLY A 62 26.32 6.11 -7.88
C GLY A 62 25.02 6.85 -7.60
N TYR A 63 24.13 6.27 -6.82
CA TYR A 63 22.81 6.86 -6.56
C TYR A 63 22.60 7.14 -5.08
N ASP A 64 21.98 8.28 -4.79
CA ASP A 64 21.61 8.68 -3.44
C ASP A 64 20.10 8.50 -3.26
N LEU A 65 19.71 7.40 -2.67
CA LEU A 65 18.30 7.09 -2.48
C LEU A 65 17.75 7.92 -1.31
N GLN A 66 16.75 8.73 -1.59
CA GLN A 66 16.11 9.60 -0.60
C GLN A 66 14.66 9.14 -0.46
N VAL A 67 14.28 8.71 0.74
CA VAL A 67 12.96 8.13 1.00
C VAL A 67 12.16 9.09 1.87
N THR A 68 10.93 9.38 1.44
CA THR A 68 9.98 10.14 2.24
C THR A 68 8.76 9.26 2.49
N VAL A 69 8.35 9.16 3.75
CA VAL A 69 7.23 8.32 4.14
C VAL A 69 5.94 9.12 4.08
N PHE A 70 4.92 8.53 3.48
CA PHE A 70 3.57 9.08 3.45
C PHE A 70 2.62 8.09 4.11
N ASN A 71 1.60 8.62 4.77
CA ASN A 71 0.68 7.78 5.55
C ASN A 71 -0.61 7.44 4.82
N ASP A 72 -0.78 7.92 3.60
CA ASP A 72 -2.00 7.70 2.83
C ASP A 72 -1.66 7.09 1.47
N TYR A 73 -2.69 6.77 0.69
CA TYR A 73 -2.52 6.16 -0.61
C TYR A 73 -2.72 7.13 -1.78
N VAL A 74 -2.95 8.41 -1.52
CA VAL A 74 -3.20 9.40 -2.57
C VAL A 74 -1.96 10.23 -2.87
N GLN A 75 -1.34 10.77 -1.83
CA GLN A 75 -0.20 11.68 -2.02
C GLN A 75 0.99 11.07 -2.75
N PRO A 76 1.34 9.78 -2.51
CA PRO A 76 2.51 9.25 -3.24
C PRO A 76 2.36 9.29 -4.76
N ASN A 77 1.14 9.14 -5.27
CA ASN A 77 0.95 9.25 -6.71
C ASN A 77 0.95 10.71 -7.16
N GLU A 78 0.39 11.59 -6.35
CA GLU A 78 0.37 13.02 -6.71
C GLU A 78 1.76 13.60 -6.81
N VAL A 79 2.65 13.24 -5.89
CA VAL A 79 4.00 13.83 -5.89
C VAL A 79 4.89 13.28 -7.01
N VAL A 80 4.60 12.10 -7.51
CA VAL A 80 5.30 11.57 -8.68
C VAL A 80 4.74 12.20 -9.96
N GLU A 81 3.40 12.31 -10.03
CA GLU A 81 2.78 12.94 -11.19
C GLU A 81 3.27 14.39 -11.36
N SER A 82 3.42 15.12 -10.26
CA SER A 82 3.87 16.52 -10.31
C SER A 82 5.34 16.66 -10.65
N GLY A 83 6.11 15.59 -10.53
CA GLY A 83 7.54 15.65 -10.77
C GLY A 83 8.37 15.96 -9.52
N ASP A 84 7.72 16.14 -8.37
CA ASP A 84 8.45 16.39 -7.12
C ASP A 84 9.25 15.18 -6.67
N PHE A 85 8.78 13.99 -6.99
CA PHE A 85 9.47 12.73 -6.68
C PHE A 85 9.68 11.93 -7.95
N ASP A 86 10.72 11.10 -7.93
CA ASP A 86 11.09 10.30 -9.12
C ASP A 86 10.29 9.02 -9.21
N ALA A 87 9.87 8.47 -8.07
CA ALA A 87 9.17 7.20 -8.02
C ALA A 87 8.39 7.08 -6.73
N ASN A 88 7.48 6.11 -6.70
CA ASN A 88 6.89 5.73 -5.41
C ASN A 88 6.88 4.21 -5.29
N TYR A 89 6.73 3.75 -4.05
CA TYR A 89 6.73 2.35 -3.70
C TYR A 89 5.74 2.17 -2.55
N PHE A 90 4.49 1.83 -2.87
CA PHE A 90 3.45 1.68 -1.86
C PHE A 90 2.23 0.92 -2.37
N GLN A 91 2.09 0.70 -3.69
CA GLN A 91 0.82 0.31 -4.29
C GLN A 91 0.93 -0.93 -5.15
N HIS A 92 -0.21 -1.62 -5.28
CA HIS A 92 -0.30 -2.74 -6.20
C HIS A 92 -0.83 -2.28 -7.57
N ILE A 93 -0.72 -3.17 -8.54
CA ILE A 93 -1.04 -2.84 -9.94
C ILE A 93 -2.47 -2.35 -10.12
N PRO A 94 -3.51 -3.03 -9.58
CA PRO A 94 -4.86 -2.55 -9.79
C PRO A 94 -5.10 -1.15 -9.24
N TYR A 95 -4.49 -0.82 -8.10
CA TYR A 95 -4.62 0.52 -7.53
C TYR A 95 -4.01 1.56 -8.47
N LEU A 96 -2.83 1.28 -9.00
CA LEU A 96 -2.16 2.19 -9.93
C LEU A 96 -3.04 2.45 -11.14
N GLU A 97 -3.59 1.39 -11.73
CA GLU A 97 -4.41 1.54 -12.93
C GLU A 97 -5.69 2.30 -12.64
N SER A 98 -6.34 2.00 -11.54
CA SER A 98 -7.57 2.69 -11.15
C SER A 98 -7.32 4.14 -10.82
N PHE A 99 -6.21 4.44 -10.14
CA PHE A 99 -5.86 5.81 -9.80
C PHE A 99 -5.65 6.64 -11.06
N ASN A 100 -4.90 6.09 -12.03
CA ASN A 100 -4.71 6.80 -13.31
C ASN A 100 -6.03 7.12 -13.98
N GLU A 101 -6.94 6.15 -14.00
CA GLU A 101 -8.22 6.34 -14.66
C GLU A 101 -9.07 7.37 -13.93
N GLU A 102 -9.12 7.30 -12.62
CA GLU A 102 -10.00 8.18 -11.84
C GLU A 102 -9.44 9.59 -11.70
N LYS A 103 -8.13 9.73 -11.66
CA LYS A 103 -7.50 11.03 -11.40
C LYS A 103 -6.87 11.66 -12.63
N GLY A 104 -6.85 10.94 -13.74
CA GLY A 104 -6.24 11.47 -14.96
C GLY A 104 -4.73 11.56 -14.90
N THR A 105 -4.09 10.72 -14.08
CA THR A 105 -2.64 10.73 -13.98
C THR A 105 -2.02 9.77 -15.00
N HIS A 106 -0.68 9.86 -15.12
CA HIS A 106 0.06 9.18 -16.17
C HIS A 106 1.23 8.40 -15.58
N LEU A 107 0.95 7.57 -14.60
CA LEU A 107 1.98 6.80 -13.90
C LEU A 107 2.05 5.40 -14.50
N VAL A 108 3.25 4.84 -14.52
CA VAL A 108 3.47 3.52 -15.09
C VAL A 108 4.23 2.64 -14.13
N ASN A 109 4.02 1.33 -14.29
CA ASN A 109 4.69 0.29 -13.51
C ASN A 109 6.10 0.09 -14.07
N ALA A 110 7.11 0.43 -13.28
CA ALA A 110 8.50 0.25 -13.68
C ALA A 110 9.06 -1.11 -13.25
N GLY A 111 8.36 -1.84 -12.38
CA GLY A 111 8.78 -3.17 -11.97
C GLY A 111 8.02 -3.65 -10.77
N GLY A 112 7.64 -4.92 -10.77
CA GLY A 112 6.99 -5.56 -9.65
C GLY A 112 8.01 -6.05 -8.64
N ILE A 113 7.74 -5.84 -7.36
CA ILE A 113 8.72 -6.14 -6.31
C ILE A 113 8.24 -7.24 -5.37
N HIS A 114 7.04 -7.09 -4.78
CA HIS A 114 6.58 -8.07 -3.80
C HIS A 114 5.07 -8.06 -3.69
N TYR A 115 4.55 -9.03 -2.95
CA TYR A 115 3.13 -9.18 -2.70
C TYR A 115 2.89 -9.18 -1.19
N GLU A 116 1.83 -8.48 -0.75
CA GLU A 116 1.41 -8.45 0.65
C GLU A 116 0.01 -9.01 0.74
N PRO A 117 -0.20 -10.09 1.53
CA PRO A 117 -1.55 -10.63 1.67
C PRO A 117 -2.50 -9.63 2.34
N PHE A 118 -3.70 -9.59 1.80
CA PHE A 118 -4.82 -8.88 2.40
C PHE A 118 -5.43 -9.80 3.46
N GLY A 119 -5.89 -9.27 4.57
CA GLY A 119 -6.40 -10.14 5.63
C GLY A 119 -7.58 -9.58 6.37
N ILE A 120 -8.34 -10.50 7.00
CA ILE A 120 -9.41 -10.15 7.93
C ILE A 120 -8.83 -10.29 9.33
N TYR A 121 -8.94 -9.24 10.11
CA TYR A 121 -8.32 -9.17 11.44
C TYR A 121 -9.37 -8.97 12.52
N PRO A 122 -9.07 -9.35 13.77
CA PRO A 122 -10.03 -9.19 14.86
C PRO A 122 -10.36 -7.72 15.12
N GLY A 123 -11.63 -7.46 15.39
CA GLY A 123 -12.07 -6.23 15.97
C GLY A 123 -12.50 -6.49 17.40
N THR A 124 -13.80 -6.34 17.67
CA THR A 124 -14.34 -6.70 18.99
C THR A 124 -14.50 -8.21 19.14
N LYS A 125 -14.44 -8.97 18.03
CA LYS A 125 -14.53 -10.42 18.06
C LYS A 125 -13.21 -11.00 17.56
N SER A 126 -12.80 -12.13 18.16
CA SER A 126 -11.49 -12.70 17.92
C SER A 126 -11.52 -13.96 17.05
N SER A 127 -12.69 -14.38 16.58
CA SER A 127 -12.82 -15.55 15.72
C SER A 127 -13.94 -15.29 14.73
N LEU A 128 -13.77 -15.79 13.50
CA LEU A 128 -14.84 -15.71 12.50
C LEU A 128 -16.02 -16.61 12.87
N ASP A 129 -15.79 -17.60 13.75
CA ASP A 129 -16.88 -18.44 14.25
C ASP A 129 -17.89 -17.63 15.07
N ASP A 130 -17.49 -16.47 15.57
CA ASP A 130 -18.36 -15.60 16.35
C ASP A 130 -19.14 -14.61 15.51
N LEU A 131 -19.00 -14.67 14.21
CA LEU A 131 -19.72 -13.77 13.30
C LEU A 131 -21.23 -13.95 13.48
N ALA A 132 -21.92 -12.86 13.76
CA ALA A 132 -23.33 -12.88 14.06
C ALA A 132 -24.09 -11.91 13.18
N GLU A 133 -25.41 -12.10 13.13
CA GLU A 133 -26.26 -11.23 12.32
C GLU A 133 -26.09 -9.79 12.74
N GLY A 134 -25.94 -8.91 11.75
CA GLY A 134 -25.85 -7.47 12.00
C GLY A 134 -24.47 -6.98 12.37
N ASP A 135 -23.49 -7.88 12.43
CA ASP A 135 -22.11 -7.44 12.72
C ASP A 135 -21.60 -6.49 11.65
N THR A 136 -20.71 -5.59 12.06
CA THR A 136 -20.09 -4.63 11.16
C THR A 136 -18.67 -5.07 10.86
N ILE A 137 -18.29 -4.99 9.58
CA ILE A 137 -16.92 -5.22 9.13
C ILE A 137 -16.44 -3.96 8.43
N ALA A 138 -15.31 -3.42 8.88
CA ALA A 138 -14.74 -2.22 8.26
C ALA A 138 -13.79 -2.62 7.14
N VAL A 139 -13.90 -1.92 6.01
CA VAL A 139 -13.09 -2.21 4.81
C VAL A 139 -12.57 -0.90 4.23
N PRO A 140 -11.49 -0.95 3.43
CA PRO A 140 -11.03 0.24 2.71
C PRO A 140 -12.11 0.72 1.73
N ASN A 141 -12.16 2.02 1.50
CA ASN A 141 -13.20 2.57 0.63
C ASN A 141 -12.72 2.95 -0.76
N ASP A 142 -11.44 2.80 -1.07
CA ASP A 142 -10.99 3.08 -2.43
C ASP A 142 -11.37 1.92 -3.34
N THR A 143 -11.55 2.24 -4.62
CA THR A 143 -12.17 1.36 -5.60
C THR A 143 -11.63 -0.07 -5.59
N THR A 144 -10.32 -0.22 -5.71
CA THR A 144 -9.74 -1.55 -5.85
C THR A 144 -9.59 -2.28 -4.54
N ASN A 145 -9.24 -1.58 -3.46
CA ASN A 145 -9.09 -2.25 -2.17
C ASN A 145 -10.43 -2.61 -1.55
N GLU A 146 -11.46 -1.80 -1.79
CA GLU A 146 -12.80 -2.20 -1.36
C GLU A 146 -13.24 -3.48 -2.07
N ALA A 147 -13.09 -3.52 -3.40
CA ALA A 147 -13.44 -4.71 -4.15
C ALA A 147 -12.65 -5.92 -3.66
N ARG A 148 -11.37 -5.73 -3.39
CA ARG A 148 -10.51 -6.79 -2.89
C ARG A 148 -11.01 -7.31 -1.54
N ALA A 149 -11.45 -6.39 -0.66
CA ALA A 149 -12.01 -6.78 0.63
C ALA A 149 -13.29 -7.58 0.46
N LEU A 150 -14.18 -7.15 -0.44
CA LEU A 150 -15.43 -7.88 -0.67
C LEU A 150 -15.16 -9.26 -1.23
N LEU A 151 -14.18 -9.38 -2.13
CA LEU A 151 -13.79 -10.69 -2.66
C LEU A 151 -13.26 -11.59 -1.56
N LEU A 152 -12.48 -11.06 -0.63
CA LEU A 152 -11.97 -11.85 0.48
C LEU A 152 -13.10 -12.30 1.39
N LEU A 153 -14.09 -11.44 1.65
CA LEU A 153 -15.25 -11.82 2.43
C LEU A 153 -16.03 -12.92 1.71
N GLN A 154 -16.16 -12.84 0.40
CA GLN A 154 -16.82 -13.87 -0.38
C GLN A 154 -16.06 -15.20 -0.31
N ASP A 155 -14.74 -15.15 -0.40
CA ASP A 155 -13.92 -16.36 -0.33
C ASP A 155 -14.08 -17.07 1.01
N ASN A 156 -14.49 -16.36 2.03
CA ASN A 156 -14.69 -16.91 3.37
C ASN A 156 -16.16 -17.15 3.69
N GLY A 157 -17.03 -17.11 2.68
CA GLY A 157 -18.41 -17.48 2.83
C GLY A 157 -19.29 -16.49 3.56
N ILE A 158 -18.82 -15.25 3.73
CA ILE A 158 -19.54 -14.23 4.50
C ILE A 158 -20.58 -13.53 3.63
N ILE A 159 -20.24 -13.26 2.38
CA ILE A 159 -21.17 -12.67 1.41
C ILE A 159 -21.00 -13.37 0.08
N THR A 160 -21.92 -13.13 -0.86
CA THR A 160 -21.78 -13.56 -2.23
C THR A 160 -21.97 -12.35 -3.12
N LEU A 161 -21.03 -12.14 -4.05
CA LEU A 161 -21.12 -11.04 -5.01
C LEU A 161 -21.83 -11.52 -6.27
N LYS A 162 -22.39 -10.58 -7.03
CA LYS A 162 -23.03 -10.87 -8.30
C LYS A 162 -22.02 -11.50 -9.26
N ASP A 163 -22.49 -12.38 -10.12
CA ASP A 163 -21.65 -12.95 -11.16
C ASP A 163 -21.04 -11.83 -12.00
N GLY A 164 -19.75 -11.94 -12.26
CA GLY A 164 -19.05 -10.95 -13.06
C GLY A 164 -18.57 -9.75 -12.28
N ALA A 165 -18.85 -9.67 -10.98
CA ALA A 165 -18.27 -8.63 -10.14
C ALA A 165 -16.76 -8.84 -10.13
N GLY A 166 -16.02 -7.82 -10.53
CA GLY A 166 -14.59 -7.95 -10.72
C GLY A 166 -13.79 -7.15 -9.72
N LEU A 167 -12.67 -6.68 -10.18
CA LEU A 167 -11.70 -6.01 -9.32
C LEU A 167 -12.14 -4.61 -8.88
N GLU A 168 -13.32 -4.16 -9.32
CA GLU A 168 -13.89 -2.89 -8.90
C GLU A 168 -15.29 -3.08 -8.32
N ALA A 169 -15.59 -4.25 -7.77
CA ALA A 169 -16.87 -4.53 -7.16
C ALA A 169 -17.17 -3.56 -6.02
N THR A 170 -18.44 -3.21 -5.86
CA THR A 170 -18.88 -2.33 -4.78
C THR A 170 -19.91 -3.06 -3.91
N VAL A 171 -20.33 -2.43 -2.82
CA VAL A 171 -21.35 -3.03 -1.96
C VAL A 171 -22.65 -3.25 -2.72
N ASN A 172 -22.89 -2.50 -3.79
CA ASN A 172 -24.08 -2.72 -4.62
C ASN A 172 -24.03 -4.02 -5.39
N ASP A 173 -22.87 -4.66 -5.46
CA ASP A 173 -22.70 -5.95 -6.12
C ASP A 173 -22.89 -7.13 -5.18
N ILE A 174 -23.24 -6.89 -3.93
CA ILE A 174 -23.50 -7.98 -3.00
C ILE A 174 -24.85 -8.59 -3.34
N ALA A 175 -24.83 -9.85 -3.79
CA ALA A 175 -26.04 -10.58 -4.16
C ALA A 175 -26.68 -11.26 -2.97
N GLU A 176 -25.85 -11.77 -2.06
CA GLU A 176 -26.34 -12.48 -0.86
C GLU A 176 -25.53 -12.02 0.34
N ASN A 177 -26.24 -11.78 1.43
CA ASN A 177 -25.66 -11.34 2.68
C ASN A 177 -26.44 -12.02 3.81
N PRO A 178 -26.20 -13.32 4.02
CA PRO A 178 -27.09 -14.12 4.91
C PRO A 178 -27.15 -13.62 6.34
N LYS A 179 -26.07 -13.03 6.84
CA LYS A 179 -26.06 -12.55 8.22
C LYS A 179 -26.26 -11.04 8.30
N ASN A 180 -26.69 -10.43 7.20
CA ASN A 180 -26.98 -9.00 7.19
C ASN A 180 -25.79 -8.20 7.74
N ILE A 181 -24.58 -8.53 7.28
CA ILE A 181 -23.37 -7.86 7.70
C ILE A 181 -23.41 -6.43 7.21
N LYS A 182 -22.99 -5.52 8.06
CA LYS A 182 -22.87 -4.10 7.69
C LYS A 182 -21.44 -3.83 7.28
N ILE A 183 -21.27 -3.29 6.09
CA ILE A 183 -19.95 -2.94 5.58
C ILE A 183 -19.70 -1.47 5.87
N GLN A 184 -18.70 -1.19 6.69
CA GLN A 184 -18.32 0.19 6.98
C GLN A 184 -17.13 0.54 6.12
N GLU A 185 -17.31 1.53 5.25
CA GLU A 185 -16.31 1.91 4.26
C GLU A 185 -15.49 3.09 4.80
N LEU A 186 -14.19 2.89 4.94
CA LEU A 186 -13.29 3.90 5.51
C LEU A 186 -12.04 4.03 4.65
N GLU A 187 -11.41 5.19 4.72
CA GLU A 187 -10.10 5.34 4.11
C GLU A 187 -9.18 4.24 4.64
N ALA A 188 -8.38 3.65 3.76
CA ALA A 188 -7.57 2.49 4.11
C ALA A 188 -6.71 2.73 5.35
N ALA A 189 -6.16 3.94 5.48
CA ALA A 189 -5.31 4.29 6.62
C ALA A 189 -6.07 4.34 7.95
N GLN A 190 -7.41 4.39 7.91
CA GLN A 190 -8.23 4.53 9.11
C GLN A 190 -8.82 3.22 9.59
N VAL A 191 -8.79 2.17 8.75
CA VAL A 191 -9.51 0.94 9.06
C VAL A 191 -9.01 0.30 10.37
N ALA A 192 -7.70 0.27 10.57
CA ALA A 192 -7.14 -0.36 11.78
C ALA A 192 -7.50 0.39 13.06
N ARG A 193 -7.98 1.62 12.94
CA ARG A 193 -8.29 2.44 14.13
C ARG A 193 -9.64 2.13 14.74
N VAL A 194 -10.49 1.38 14.04
CA VAL A 194 -11.84 1.12 14.54
C VAL A 194 -12.01 -0.31 15.07
N THR A 195 -10.91 -1.00 15.38
CA THR A 195 -10.99 -2.38 15.89
C THR A 195 -11.79 -2.48 17.19
N GLY A 196 -11.87 -1.40 17.98
CA GLY A 196 -12.68 -1.41 19.19
C GLY A 196 -14.16 -1.16 18.96
N GLU A 197 -14.56 -0.89 17.72
CA GLU A 197 -15.93 -0.46 17.41
C GLU A 197 -16.67 -1.40 16.47
N VAL A 198 -15.94 -2.25 15.74
CA VAL A 198 -16.55 -3.15 14.75
C VAL A 198 -16.12 -4.58 15.05
N ALA A 199 -16.87 -5.55 14.51
CA ALA A 199 -16.56 -6.94 14.78
C ALA A 199 -15.22 -7.37 14.17
N TYR A 200 -14.98 -6.97 12.93
CA TYR A 200 -13.76 -7.34 12.18
C TYR A 200 -13.34 -6.18 11.28
N VAL A 201 -12.05 -6.19 10.91
CA VAL A 201 -11.51 -5.21 9.96
C VAL A 201 -10.76 -5.95 8.86
N VAL A 202 -10.76 -5.38 7.66
CA VAL A 202 -10.00 -5.93 6.53
C VAL A 202 -8.89 -4.96 6.24
N LEU A 203 -7.64 -5.43 6.29
CA LEU A 203 -6.47 -4.56 6.23
C LEU A 203 -5.53 -4.95 5.11
N ASN A 204 -5.01 -3.91 4.44
CA ASN A 204 -3.85 -4.07 3.56
C ASN A 204 -2.63 -4.46 4.40
N GLY A 205 -1.69 -5.17 3.78
CA GLY A 205 -0.53 -5.68 4.51
C GLY A 205 0.28 -4.61 5.20
N ASN A 206 0.52 -3.47 4.53
CA ASN A 206 1.32 -2.42 5.15
C ASN A 206 0.63 -1.83 6.38
N TYR A 207 -0.68 -1.63 6.32
CA TYR A 207 -1.40 -1.07 7.47
C TYR A 207 -1.52 -2.08 8.60
N ALA A 208 -1.61 -3.37 8.27
CA ALA A 208 -1.59 -4.41 9.30
C ALA A 208 -0.26 -4.40 10.05
N LEU A 209 0.85 -4.29 9.32
CA LEU A 209 2.16 -4.22 9.94
C LEU A 209 2.31 -2.99 10.82
N GLU A 210 1.83 -1.83 10.35
CA GLU A 210 1.89 -0.61 11.15
C GLU A 210 1.09 -0.73 12.43
N ALA A 211 0.00 -1.49 12.41
CA ALA A 211 -0.83 -1.70 13.59
C ALA A 211 -0.26 -2.77 14.52
N GLY A 212 0.86 -3.38 14.15
CA GLY A 212 1.50 -4.39 14.98
C GLY A 212 1.03 -5.80 14.71
N TYR A 213 0.31 -6.03 13.61
CA TYR A 213 -0.17 -7.37 13.26
C TYR A 213 0.79 -8.09 12.33
N SER A 214 0.81 -9.40 12.46
CA SER A 214 1.51 -10.30 11.55
C SER A 214 0.44 -11.17 10.89
N VAL A 215 0.44 -11.25 9.55
CA VAL A 215 -0.63 -11.94 8.85
C VAL A 215 -0.71 -13.41 9.26
N GLY A 216 0.42 -14.08 9.41
CA GLY A 216 0.42 -15.49 9.75
C GLY A 216 -0.02 -15.79 11.17
N LYS A 217 0.08 -14.80 12.07
CA LYS A 217 -0.22 -14.99 13.47
C LYS A 217 -1.58 -14.39 13.85
N ASP A 218 -1.91 -13.23 13.28
CA ASP A 218 -3.04 -12.44 13.76
C ASP A 218 -4.25 -12.43 12.82
N ALA A 219 -4.05 -12.68 11.53
CA ALA A 219 -5.17 -12.67 10.59
C ALA A 219 -6.08 -13.86 10.84
N LEU A 220 -7.37 -13.60 10.86
CA LEU A 220 -8.38 -14.67 10.98
C LEU A 220 -8.56 -15.39 9.65
N ALA A 221 -8.34 -14.69 8.56
CA ALA A 221 -8.33 -15.24 7.22
C ALA A 221 -7.51 -14.30 6.34
N TYR A 222 -6.89 -14.82 5.31
CA TYR A 222 -6.07 -13.99 4.44
C TYR A 222 -5.91 -14.64 3.07
N GLU A 223 -5.52 -13.83 2.10
CA GLU A 223 -5.24 -14.32 0.75
C GLU A 223 -4.01 -15.22 0.79
N LYS A 224 -4.08 -16.35 0.10
CA LYS A 224 -2.97 -17.29 0.07
C LYS A 224 -1.89 -16.82 -0.89
N SER A 225 -0.63 -17.11 -0.56
CA SER A 225 0.50 -16.68 -1.38
C SER A 225 0.55 -17.35 -2.74
N ASP A 226 -0.10 -18.50 -2.88
CA ASP A 226 -0.16 -19.22 -4.17
C ASP A 226 -1.47 -18.97 -4.90
N SER A 227 -2.25 -17.98 -4.46
CA SER A 227 -3.54 -17.68 -5.07
C SER A 227 -3.36 -16.73 -6.25
N GLU A 228 -4.45 -16.52 -7.00
CA GLU A 228 -4.46 -15.55 -8.08
C GLU A 228 -4.19 -14.14 -7.54
N ALA A 229 -4.56 -13.88 -6.27
CA ALA A 229 -4.32 -12.58 -5.66
C ALA A 229 -2.84 -12.22 -5.64
N ALA A 230 -1.97 -13.20 -5.43
CA ALA A 230 -0.53 -12.93 -5.37
C ALA A 230 -0.01 -12.37 -6.69
N LYS A 231 -0.59 -12.78 -7.80
CA LYS A 231 -0.19 -12.28 -9.12
C LYS A 231 -0.85 -10.94 -9.42
N THR A 232 -2.09 -10.78 -8.99
CA THR A 232 -2.89 -9.60 -9.32
C THR A 232 -2.41 -8.37 -8.53
N TYR A 233 -2.10 -8.55 -7.25
CA TYR A 233 -1.84 -7.43 -6.34
C TYR A 233 -0.36 -7.27 -6.03
N VAL A 234 0.48 -7.42 -7.05
CA VAL A 234 1.92 -7.19 -6.90
C VAL A 234 2.17 -5.71 -6.64
N ASN A 235 2.99 -5.44 -5.63
CA ASN A 235 3.43 -4.08 -5.32
C ASN A 235 4.56 -3.68 -6.24
N VAL A 236 4.51 -2.46 -6.74
CA VAL A 236 5.39 -2.02 -7.82
C VAL A 236 6.12 -0.73 -7.47
N ILE A 237 7.18 -0.48 -8.21
CA ILE A 237 7.78 0.85 -8.32
C ILE A 237 7.01 1.55 -9.44
N ALA A 238 6.41 2.69 -9.12
CA ALA A 238 5.69 3.48 -10.11
C ALA A 238 6.44 4.77 -10.37
N VAL A 239 6.45 5.17 -11.64
CA VAL A 239 7.12 6.39 -12.09
C VAL A 239 6.21 7.10 -13.06
N LYS A 240 6.51 8.37 -13.37
CA LYS A 240 5.76 9.07 -14.39
C LYS A 240 6.10 8.48 -15.75
N GLU A 241 5.10 8.39 -16.61
CA GLU A 241 5.27 7.82 -17.95
C GLU A 241 6.42 8.52 -18.66
N GLY A 242 7.29 7.73 -19.24
CA GLY A 242 8.50 8.21 -19.90
C GLY A 242 9.76 8.01 -19.08
N ASN A 243 9.63 7.82 -17.76
CA ASN A 243 10.79 7.66 -16.90
C ASN A 243 11.11 6.22 -16.57
N GLU A 244 10.33 5.27 -17.08
CA GLU A 244 10.55 3.87 -16.73
C GLU A 244 11.86 3.30 -17.21
N ASN A 245 12.47 3.92 -18.22
CA ASN A 245 13.76 3.45 -18.74
C ASN A 245 14.93 4.30 -18.25
N ASN A 246 14.70 5.22 -17.35
CA ASN A 246 15.75 6.02 -16.74
C ASN A 246 16.73 5.06 -16.03
N PRO A 247 18.05 5.20 -16.25
CA PRO A 247 19.01 4.29 -15.61
C PRO A 247 18.90 4.25 -14.09
N ALA A 248 18.58 5.38 -13.44
CA ALA A 248 18.43 5.40 -12.00
C ALA A 248 17.25 4.56 -11.56
N ILE A 249 16.14 4.61 -12.31
CA ILE A 249 14.95 3.82 -11.99
C ILE A 249 15.24 2.34 -12.22
N LYS A 250 15.95 2.01 -13.29
CA LYS A 250 16.31 0.61 -13.53
C LYS A 250 17.21 0.08 -12.42
N ALA A 251 18.15 0.90 -11.95
CA ALA A 251 19.02 0.50 -10.85
C ALA A 251 18.21 0.26 -9.58
N LEU A 252 17.25 1.13 -9.31
CA LEU A 252 16.37 0.99 -8.14
C LEU A 252 15.59 -0.32 -8.20
N VAL A 253 14.93 -0.58 -9.33
CA VAL A 253 14.13 -1.79 -9.49
C VAL A 253 15.00 -3.04 -9.37
N ASP A 254 16.14 -3.06 -10.07
CA ASP A 254 17.01 -4.23 -10.04
C ASP A 254 17.55 -4.49 -8.63
N THR A 255 17.90 -3.44 -7.90
CA THR A 255 18.41 -3.59 -6.55
C THR A 255 17.32 -4.14 -5.61
N LEU A 256 16.08 -3.66 -5.74
CA LEU A 256 15.00 -4.16 -4.91
C LEU A 256 14.68 -5.61 -5.21
N LYS A 257 14.85 -6.04 -6.45
CA LYS A 257 14.58 -7.42 -6.83
C LYS A 257 15.69 -8.38 -6.42
N SER A 258 16.87 -7.86 -6.12
CA SER A 258 18.03 -8.71 -5.84
C SER A 258 17.98 -9.32 -4.45
N ASP A 259 17.15 -8.80 -3.57
CA ASP A 259 17.00 -9.34 -2.23
C ASP A 259 15.92 -10.41 -2.19
#